data_9b2130dc76478285d5f9f4c213f0646c
#
_entry.id   9b2130dc76478285d5f9f4c213f0646c
#
_cell.length_a   1.000
_cell.length_b   1.000
_cell.length_c   1.000
_cell.angle_alpha   90.00
_cell.angle_beta   90.00
_cell.angle_gamma   90.00
#
_symmetry.space_group_name_H-M   'P 1'
#
loop_
_entity.id
_entity.type
_entity.pdbx_description
1 polymer ?
#
loop_
_entity_poly.entity_id
_entity_poly.type
_entity_poly.pdbx_seq_one_letter_code
_entity_poly.pdbx_strand_id
1 'polypeptide(L)'
;MSNPAASFEPYRRRLRGLAYRMLGSMADAEDAVQEAYLRWHGTDRGKVSDTRAFLMTTTTRICLDMLTSARARREEYVGQWLPEPVVDTAALAPDSRSELAEDLSFALLLTLDRLSPLERAAFLLHDVFDFSFSEVASALERSEEACRQLGARARAHVRDARPRGATAPPARSGEIDAKHTKLMSAFAAAVQSGDLVALTQMLASDVRVVTDGGGKVRAAPNVVEGADHAARFLVDVTRPRPGAWWRHDFTVRFATVNGLPGVIVDSPEGAVQTSAFEIEGDVIRALYVVRNPDKLRHLAKP
;
A
#
# COMPACT_ATOMS: atom_id res chain seq x y z
N MET A 1 -29.99 19.07 -17.45
CA MET A 1 -29.51 18.27 -16.28
C MET A 1 -28.11 17.77 -16.62
N SER A 2 -27.09 18.12 -15.87
CA SER A 2 -25.72 17.66 -16.13
C SER A 2 -25.63 16.13 -16.00
N ASN A 3 -24.89 15.49 -16.91
CA ASN A 3 -24.65 14.04 -16.87
C ASN A 3 -23.95 13.65 -15.54
N PRO A 4 -24.53 12.73 -14.73
CA PRO A 4 -23.92 12.33 -13.44
C PRO A 4 -22.50 11.80 -13.61
N ALA A 5 -22.25 11.04 -14.67
CA ALA A 5 -20.92 10.49 -14.96
C ALA A 5 -19.90 11.61 -15.26
N ALA A 6 -20.26 12.60 -16.08
CA ALA A 6 -19.37 13.70 -16.44
C ALA A 6 -18.96 14.56 -15.21
N SER A 7 -19.83 14.69 -14.21
CA SER A 7 -19.54 15.43 -12.97
C SER A 7 -18.82 14.60 -11.92
N PHE A 8 -18.83 13.26 -12.01
CA PHE A 8 -18.14 12.34 -11.10
C PHE A 8 -16.72 12.02 -11.55
N GLU A 9 -16.53 11.81 -12.86
CA GLU A 9 -15.29 11.29 -13.44
C GLU A 9 -14.02 12.08 -13.06
N PRO A 10 -14.04 13.43 -12.97
CA PRO A 10 -12.88 14.19 -12.53
C PRO A 10 -12.39 13.85 -11.12
N TYR A 11 -13.25 13.28 -10.27
CA TYR A 11 -12.93 12.94 -8.89
C TYR A 11 -12.59 11.46 -8.70
N ARG A 12 -12.92 10.56 -9.65
CA ARG A 12 -12.74 9.11 -9.53
C ARG A 12 -11.36 8.72 -9.03
N ARG A 13 -10.29 9.27 -9.63
CA ARG A 13 -8.90 8.99 -9.24
C ARG A 13 -8.65 9.34 -7.76
N ARG A 14 -9.10 10.52 -7.33
CA ARG A 14 -8.95 11.00 -5.96
C ARG A 14 -9.73 10.15 -4.96
N LEU A 15 -10.95 9.76 -5.30
CA LEU A 15 -11.78 8.88 -4.48
C LEU A 15 -11.16 7.49 -4.32
N ARG A 16 -10.62 6.92 -5.41
CA ARG A 16 -9.92 5.64 -5.37
C ARG A 16 -8.65 5.71 -4.54
N GLY A 17 -7.88 6.79 -4.65
CA GLY A 17 -6.70 7.04 -3.82
C GLY A 17 -7.02 7.14 -2.32
N LEU A 18 -8.14 7.79 -1.96
CA LEU A 18 -8.64 7.83 -0.59
C LEU A 18 -9.06 6.43 -0.13
N ALA A 19 -9.91 5.75 -0.89
CA ALA A 19 -10.45 4.45 -0.53
C ALA A 19 -9.34 3.40 -0.37
N TYR A 20 -8.33 3.38 -1.26
CA TYR A 20 -7.19 2.48 -1.14
C TYR A 20 -6.37 2.75 0.13
N ARG A 21 -6.10 4.01 0.50
CA ARG A 21 -5.41 4.34 1.76
C ARG A 21 -6.25 3.99 2.99
N MET A 22 -7.56 4.07 2.88
CA MET A 22 -8.48 3.65 3.95
C MET A 22 -8.49 2.13 4.12
N LEU A 23 -8.57 1.37 3.03
CA LEU A 23 -8.93 -0.06 3.04
C LEU A 23 -7.72 -0.98 2.82
N GLY A 24 -6.68 -0.51 2.09
CA GLY A 24 -5.49 -1.28 1.73
C GLY A 24 -5.74 -2.37 0.69
N SER A 25 -6.90 -2.37 0.04
CA SER A 25 -7.32 -3.30 -1.00
C SER A 25 -7.79 -2.50 -2.22
N MET A 26 -7.32 -2.86 -3.41
CA MET A 26 -7.75 -2.23 -4.67
C MET A 26 -9.17 -2.62 -5.02
N ALA A 27 -9.54 -3.88 -4.79
CA ALA A 27 -10.90 -4.37 -5.02
C ALA A 27 -11.90 -3.64 -4.12
N ASP A 28 -11.65 -3.59 -2.81
CA ASP A 28 -12.50 -2.87 -1.86
C ASP A 28 -12.54 -1.35 -2.19
N ALA A 29 -11.45 -0.76 -2.69
CA ALA A 29 -11.40 0.64 -3.09
C ALA A 29 -12.28 0.91 -4.33
N GLU A 30 -12.24 0.05 -5.34
CA GLU A 30 -13.11 0.16 -6.50
C GLU A 30 -14.59 -0.02 -6.12
N ASP A 31 -14.90 -0.96 -5.23
CA ASP A 31 -16.26 -1.17 -4.72
C ASP A 31 -16.77 0.08 -3.97
N ALA A 32 -15.93 0.69 -3.13
CA ALA A 32 -16.27 1.93 -2.42
C ALA A 32 -16.53 3.10 -3.40
N VAL A 33 -15.72 3.21 -4.46
CA VAL A 33 -15.89 4.25 -5.50
C VAL A 33 -17.15 3.99 -6.32
N GLN A 34 -17.45 2.74 -6.64
CA GLN A 34 -18.68 2.38 -7.34
C GLN A 34 -19.92 2.70 -6.51
N GLU A 35 -19.94 2.36 -5.22
CA GLU A 35 -21.03 2.69 -4.29
C GLU A 35 -21.19 4.23 -4.16
N ALA A 36 -20.08 4.97 -4.08
CA ALA A 36 -20.11 6.44 -4.07
C ALA A 36 -20.72 7.00 -5.37
N TYR A 37 -20.43 6.39 -6.52
CA TYR A 37 -21.04 6.76 -7.79
C TYR A 37 -22.56 6.50 -7.79
N LEU A 38 -23.02 5.36 -7.29
CA LEU A 38 -24.45 5.04 -7.20
C LEU A 38 -25.20 6.05 -6.32
N ARG A 39 -24.61 6.42 -5.17
CA ARG A 39 -25.18 7.48 -4.30
C ARG A 39 -25.20 8.83 -5.00
N TRP A 40 -24.15 9.20 -5.74
CA TRP A 40 -24.09 10.41 -6.53
C TRP A 40 -25.15 10.44 -7.63
N HIS A 41 -25.36 9.30 -8.30
CA HIS A 41 -26.38 9.18 -9.35
C HIS A 41 -27.80 9.43 -8.83
N GLY A 42 -28.11 8.97 -7.62
CA GLY A 42 -29.41 9.18 -6.97
C GLY A 42 -29.57 10.53 -6.27
N THR A 43 -28.51 11.36 -6.20
CA THR A 43 -28.52 12.63 -5.48
C THR A 43 -29.10 13.76 -6.35
N ASP A 44 -29.93 14.63 -5.71
CA ASP A 44 -30.33 15.90 -6.30
C ASP A 44 -29.14 16.88 -6.31
N ARG A 45 -28.40 16.90 -7.41
CA ARG A 45 -27.18 17.68 -7.58
C ARG A 45 -27.40 19.19 -7.48
N GLY A 46 -28.62 19.68 -7.66
CA GLY A 46 -28.96 21.08 -7.48
C GLY A 46 -28.84 21.53 -6.02
N LYS A 47 -28.84 20.60 -5.08
CA LYS A 47 -28.67 20.86 -3.63
C LYS A 47 -27.24 20.70 -3.13
N VAL A 48 -26.31 20.26 -3.99
CA VAL A 48 -24.91 20.05 -3.63
C VAL A 48 -24.10 21.28 -4.02
N SER A 49 -23.68 22.03 -3.02
CA SER A 49 -22.88 23.24 -3.20
C SER A 49 -21.42 22.94 -3.59
N ASP A 50 -20.83 21.87 -3.06
CA ASP A 50 -19.47 21.42 -3.35
C ASP A 50 -19.45 19.92 -3.66
N THR A 51 -19.27 19.58 -4.96
CA THR A 51 -19.22 18.21 -5.44
C THR A 51 -18.01 17.45 -4.87
N ARG A 52 -16.84 18.11 -4.74
CA ARG A 52 -15.64 17.48 -4.16
C ARG A 52 -15.89 17.06 -2.71
N ALA A 53 -16.34 18.00 -1.89
CA ALA A 53 -16.61 17.73 -0.47
C ALA A 53 -17.67 16.65 -0.29
N PHE A 54 -18.74 16.68 -1.08
CA PHE A 54 -19.79 15.66 -1.04
C PHE A 54 -19.25 14.26 -1.38
N LEU A 55 -18.53 14.12 -2.48
CA LEU A 55 -18.01 12.82 -2.94
C LEU A 55 -16.95 12.27 -1.99
N MET A 56 -16.02 13.09 -1.52
CA MET A 56 -15.00 12.67 -0.56
C MET A 56 -15.64 12.23 0.77
N THR A 57 -16.60 12.99 1.30
CA THR A 57 -17.36 12.64 2.51
C THR A 57 -18.10 11.32 2.33
N THR A 58 -18.81 11.16 1.21
CA THR A 58 -19.57 9.96 0.90
C THR A 58 -18.65 8.74 0.85
N THR A 59 -17.53 8.83 0.11
CA THR A 59 -16.55 7.75 0.02
C THR A 59 -15.92 7.43 1.36
N THR A 60 -15.58 8.44 2.17
CA THR A 60 -15.03 8.23 3.52
C THR A 60 -15.98 7.42 4.39
N ARG A 61 -17.29 7.76 4.40
CA ARG A 61 -18.30 7.05 5.19
C ARG A 61 -18.46 5.60 4.72
N ILE A 62 -18.49 5.38 3.41
CA ILE A 62 -18.50 4.02 2.86
C ILE A 62 -17.28 3.22 3.34
N CYS A 63 -16.08 3.81 3.26
CA CYS A 63 -14.86 3.15 3.74
C CYS A 63 -14.91 2.87 5.26
N LEU A 64 -15.45 3.77 6.08
CA LEU A 64 -15.61 3.54 7.52
C LEU A 64 -16.54 2.37 7.81
N ASP A 65 -17.65 2.25 7.07
CA ASP A 65 -18.59 1.12 7.18
C ASP A 65 -17.90 -0.19 6.77
N MET A 66 -17.14 -0.17 5.67
CA MET A 66 -16.38 -1.33 5.17
C MET A 66 -15.27 -1.76 6.14
N LEU A 67 -14.60 -0.82 6.83
CA LEU A 67 -13.54 -1.12 7.79
C LEU A 67 -14.03 -1.94 8.98
N THR A 68 -15.29 -1.82 9.38
CA THR A 68 -15.88 -2.63 10.45
C THR A 68 -15.87 -4.11 10.08
N SER A 69 -16.28 -4.45 8.85
CA SER A 69 -16.24 -5.83 8.33
C SER A 69 -14.83 -6.27 7.90
N ALA A 70 -14.00 -5.35 7.39
CA ALA A 70 -12.61 -5.65 7.04
C ALA A 70 -11.76 -5.98 8.27
N ARG A 71 -12.00 -5.33 9.40
CA ARG A 71 -11.31 -5.63 10.67
C ARG A 71 -11.60 -7.05 11.14
N ALA A 72 -12.87 -7.48 11.14
CA ALA A 72 -13.22 -8.87 11.47
C ALA A 72 -12.52 -9.88 10.54
N ARG A 73 -12.49 -9.61 9.23
CA ARG A 73 -11.75 -10.47 8.28
C ARG A 73 -10.24 -10.52 8.52
N ARG A 74 -9.63 -9.43 9.03
CA ARG A 74 -8.19 -9.37 9.35
C ARG A 74 -7.85 -10.09 10.66
N GLU A 75 -8.75 -10.14 11.62
CA GLU A 75 -8.57 -10.92 12.85
C GLU A 75 -8.51 -12.44 12.57
N GLU A 76 -9.14 -12.88 11.48
CA GLU A 76 -9.09 -14.28 10.98
C GLU A 76 -7.99 -14.53 9.94
N TYR A 77 -7.22 -13.50 9.55
CA TYR A 77 -6.24 -13.59 8.49
C TYR A 77 -5.01 -14.40 8.91
N VAL A 78 -4.62 -15.37 8.09
CA VAL A 78 -3.50 -16.26 8.38
C VAL A 78 -2.17 -15.62 7.97
N GLY A 79 -1.30 -15.37 8.94
CA GLY A 79 0.02 -14.77 8.74
C GLY A 79 0.00 -13.24 8.72
N GLN A 80 1.07 -12.65 8.20
CA GLN A 80 1.19 -11.20 8.10
C GLN A 80 0.33 -10.67 6.95
N TRP A 81 -0.44 -9.63 7.23
CA TRP A 81 -1.21 -8.94 6.21
C TRP A 81 -0.41 -7.78 5.62
N LEU A 82 -0.32 -7.69 4.31
CA LEU A 82 0.21 -6.55 3.57
C LEU A 82 -0.91 -5.94 2.70
N PRO A 83 -0.91 -4.61 2.47
CA PRO A 83 -1.77 -4.00 1.46
C PRO A 83 -1.59 -4.66 0.08
N GLU A 84 -2.61 -4.60 -0.75
CA GLU A 84 -2.49 -5.03 -2.15
C GLU A 84 -1.41 -4.22 -2.87
N PRO A 85 -0.49 -4.85 -3.63
CA PRO A 85 0.56 -4.13 -4.32
C PRO A 85 0.01 -3.27 -5.46
N VAL A 86 0.52 -2.06 -5.61
CA VAL A 86 0.18 -1.13 -6.69
C VAL A 86 1.42 -0.83 -7.51
N VAL A 87 1.35 -1.08 -8.81
CA VAL A 87 2.46 -0.83 -9.76
C VAL A 87 2.34 0.57 -10.37
N ASP A 88 1.13 1.00 -10.74
CA ASP A 88 0.87 2.37 -11.20
C ASP A 88 0.34 3.24 -10.05
N THR A 89 1.27 3.84 -9.32
CA THR A 89 0.91 4.73 -8.20
C THR A 89 0.32 6.07 -8.67
N ALA A 90 0.61 6.49 -9.89
CA ALA A 90 0.05 7.72 -10.45
C ALA A 90 -1.48 7.65 -10.57
N ALA A 91 -2.03 6.44 -10.78
CA ALA A 91 -3.47 6.24 -10.85
C ALA A 91 -4.21 6.46 -9.51
N LEU A 92 -3.47 6.54 -8.38
CA LEU A 92 -4.02 6.74 -7.04
C LEU A 92 -3.57 8.06 -6.38
N ALA A 93 -2.65 8.80 -7.02
CA ALA A 93 -2.15 10.05 -6.48
C ALA A 93 -3.23 11.15 -6.51
N PRO A 94 -3.55 11.82 -5.41
CA PRO A 94 -4.43 12.99 -5.42
C PRO A 94 -3.70 14.20 -6.03
N ASP A 95 -4.49 15.15 -6.55
CA ASP A 95 -3.97 16.46 -6.95
C ASP A 95 -3.75 17.33 -5.69
N SER A 96 -2.82 16.94 -4.85
CA SER A 96 -2.48 17.61 -3.60
C SER A 96 -1.02 18.07 -3.62
N ARG A 97 -0.71 19.13 -2.85
CA ARG A 97 0.66 19.62 -2.67
C ARG A 97 1.41 18.89 -1.55
N SER A 98 0.72 18.03 -0.82
CA SER A 98 1.31 17.26 0.28
C SER A 98 2.22 16.16 -0.25
N GLU A 99 3.44 16.07 0.26
CA GLU A 99 4.36 14.93 -0.01
C GLU A 99 3.74 13.59 0.39
N LEU A 100 2.88 13.58 1.44
CA LEU A 100 2.14 12.41 1.88
C LEU A 100 1.08 11.96 0.86
N ALA A 101 0.66 12.86 -0.02
CA ALA A 101 -0.32 12.53 -1.05
C ALA A 101 0.23 11.57 -2.12
N GLU A 102 1.53 11.60 -2.36
CA GLU A 102 2.21 10.71 -3.31
C GLU A 102 2.72 9.43 -2.63
N ASP A 103 2.87 9.44 -1.28
CA ASP A 103 3.37 8.29 -0.53
C ASP A 103 2.30 7.17 -0.45
N LEU A 104 2.59 6.07 -1.11
CA LEU A 104 1.82 4.81 -1.07
C LEU A 104 2.68 3.65 -0.56
N SER A 105 3.83 3.96 0.09
CA SER A 105 4.74 2.94 0.59
C SER A 105 4.06 1.98 1.57
N PHE A 106 4.53 0.74 1.58
CA PHE A 106 4.05 -0.25 2.55
C PHE A 106 4.22 0.23 3.99
N ALA A 107 5.31 0.96 4.28
CA ALA A 107 5.54 1.52 5.61
C ALA A 107 4.44 2.49 6.03
N LEU A 108 4.03 3.42 5.14
CA LEU A 108 2.91 4.32 5.41
C LEU A 108 1.59 3.55 5.53
N LEU A 109 1.27 2.68 4.57
CA LEU A 109 0.01 1.93 4.57
C LEU A 109 -0.13 1.03 5.81
N LEU A 110 0.93 0.36 6.24
CA LEU A 110 0.95 -0.43 7.48
C LEU A 110 0.81 0.46 8.73
N THR A 111 1.35 1.68 8.69
CA THR A 111 1.15 2.64 9.77
C THR A 111 -0.30 3.11 9.84
N LEU A 112 -0.89 3.43 8.69
CA LEU A 112 -2.31 3.78 8.60
C LEU A 112 -3.20 2.63 9.08
N ASP A 113 -2.81 1.38 8.85
CA ASP A 113 -3.57 0.22 9.30
C ASP A 113 -3.63 0.07 10.83
N ARG A 114 -2.63 0.57 11.55
CA ARG A 114 -2.59 0.59 13.02
C ARG A 114 -3.46 1.69 13.64
N LEU A 115 -3.88 2.69 12.85
CA LEU A 115 -4.77 3.74 13.32
C LEU A 115 -6.19 3.22 13.50
N SER A 116 -6.94 3.78 14.44
CA SER A 116 -8.39 3.58 14.45
C SER A 116 -9.01 4.12 13.16
N PRO A 117 -10.16 3.59 12.72
CA PRO A 117 -10.82 4.06 11.50
C PRO A 117 -11.02 5.57 11.44
N LEU A 118 -11.43 6.19 12.55
CA LEU A 118 -11.65 7.63 12.62
C LEU A 118 -10.33 8.44 12.61
N GLU A 119 -9.26 7.96 13.25
CA GLU A 119 -7.94 8.58 13.17
C GLU A 119 -7.39 8.53 11.76
N ARG A 120 -7.52 7.38 11.09
CA ARG A 120 -7.13 7.20 9.68
C ARG A 120 -7.90 8.16 8.77
N ALA A 121 -9.23 8.24 8.90
CA ALA A 121 -10.05 9.13 8.11
C ALA A 121 -9.70 10.61 8.34
N ALA A 122 -9.56 11.05 9.60
CA ALA A 122 -9.20 12.43 9.91
C ALA A 122 -7.83 12.82 9.35
N PHE A 123 -6.84 11.94 9.48
CA PHE A 123 -5.51 12.14 8.93
C PHE A 123 -5.53 12.24 7.41
N LEU A 124 -6.17 11.28 6.74
CA LEU A 124 -6.22 11.27 5.28
C LEU A 124 -6.95 12.49 4.75
N LEU A 125 -8.12 12.83 5.25
CA LEU A 125 -8.87 13.99 4.78
C LEU A 125 -8.07 15.28 4.97
N HIS A 126 -7.48 15.50 6.14
CA HIS A 126 -6.78 16.76 6.45
C HIS A 126 -5.37 16.80 5.86
N ASP A 127 -4.50 15.82 6.19
CA ASP A 127 -3.06 15.88 5.91
C ASP A 127 -2.71 15.42 4.49
N VAL A 128 -3.59 14.63 3.84
CA VAL A 128 -3.34 14.08 2.48
C VAL A 128 -4.23 14.75 1.42
N PHE A 129 -5.48 15.06 1.76
CA PHE A 129 -6.46 15.57 0.80
C PHE A 129 -6.83 17.04 0.99
N ASP A 130 -6.14 17.77 1.88
CA ASP A 130 -6.24 19.21 2.11
C ASP A 130 -7.64 19.69 2.54
N PHE A 131 -8.35 18.90 3.34
CA PHE A 131 -9.62 19.31 3.97
C PHE A 131 -9.33 20.15 5.23
N SER A 132 -10.08 21.23 5.42
CA SER A 132 -10.10 21.94 6.69
C SER A 132 -10.70 21.07 7.81
N PHE A 133 -10.37 21.32 9.07
CA PHE A 133 -10.97 20.58 10.17
C PHE A 133 -12.49 20.76 10.28
N SER A 134 -13.03 21.87 9.79
CA SER A 134 -14.48 22.08 9.67
C SER A 134 -15.11 21.10 8.67
N GLU A 135 -14.48 20.90 7.50
CA GLU A 135 -14.93 19.92 6.51
C GLU A 135 -14.77 18.49 7.03
N VAL A 136 -13.65 18.17 7.72
CA VAL A 136 -13.44 16.87 8.36
C VAL A 136 -14.52 16.60 9.43
N ALA A 137 -14.85 17.60 10.24
CA ALA A 137 -15.90 17.52 11.25
C ALA A 137 -17.26 17.18 10.64
N SER A 138 -17.60 17.85 9.53
CA SER A 138 -18.82 17.58 8.76
C SER A 138 -18.82 16.17 8.15
N ALA A 139 -17.66 15.71 7.62
CA ALA A 139 -17.53 14.39 7.02
C ALA A 139 -17.68 13.26 8.05
N LEU A 140 -17.09 13.42 9.24
CA LEU A 140 -17.04 12.40 10.29
C LEU A 140 -18.17 12.51 11.31
N GLU A 141 -19.03 13.51 11.20
CA GLU A 141 -20.13 13.82 12.16
C GLU A 141 -19.61 13.95 13.59
N ARG A 142 -18.55 14.74 13.76
CA ARG A 142 -17.88 15.01 15.03
C ARG A 142 -17.66 16.53 15.20
N SER A 143 -17.30 16.94 16.41
CA SER A 143 -16.87 18.31 16.61
C SER A 143 -15.52 18.57 15.96
N GLU A 144 -15.25 19.80 15.57
CA GLU A 144 -13.98 20.21 14.97
C GLU A 144 -12.81 19.96 15.94
N GLU A 145 -13.02 20.16 17.24
CA GLU A 145 -12.04 19.88 18.27
C GLU A 145 -11.70 18.37 18.34
N ALA A 146 -12.72 17.50 18.31
CA ALA A 146 -12.51 16.05 18.27
C ALA A 146 -11.72 15.63 17.01
N CYS A 147 -12.01 16.24 15.87
CA CYS A 147 -11.27 15.96 14.62
C CYS A 147 -9.82 16.43 14.69
N ARG A 148 -9.53 17.59 15.33
CA ARG A 148 -8.15 18.02 15.59
C ARG A 148 -7.38 17.03 16.48
N GLN A 149 -8.04 16.50 17.52
CA GLN A 149 -7.44 15.50 18.41
C GLN A 149 -7.19 14.17 17.68
N LEU A 150 -8.13 13.70 16.85
CA LEU A 150 -7.92 12.51 16.00
C LEU A 150 -6.72 12.69 15.07
N GLY A 151 -6.64 13.80 14.34
CA GLY A 151 -5.52 14.10 13.46
C GLY A 151 -4.19 14.24 14.20
N ALA A 152 -4.18 14.85 15.40
CA ALA A 152 -2.97 14.96 16.20
C ALA A 152 -2.43 13.59 16.64
N ARG A 153 -3.30 12.67 17.11
CA ARG A 153 -2.91 11.30 17.46
C ARG A 153 -2.40 10.53 16.25
N ALA A 154 -3.10 10.63 15.12
CA ALA A 154 -2.68 9.98 13.88
C ALA A 154 -1.31 10.46 13.42
N ARG A 155 -1.05 11.79 13.42
CA ARG A 155 0.27 12.37 13.09
C ARG A 155 1.37 11.88 14.04
N ALA A 156 1.08 11.74 15.32
CA ALA A 156 2.04 11.18 16.28
C ALA A 156 2.41 9.74 15.91
N HIS A 157 1.43 8.88 15.67
CA HIS A 157 1.65 7.49 15.24
C HIS A 157 2.44 7.41 13.93
N VAL A 158 2.10 8.23 12.91
CA VAL A 158 2.79 8.25 11.62
C VAL A 158 4.25 8.72 11.78
N ARG A 159 4.50 9.72 12.60
CA ARG A 159 5.86 10.21 12.88
C ARG A 159 6.70 9.16 13.61
N ASP A 160 6.13 8.50 14.63
CA ASP A 160 6.84 7.53 15.45
C ASP A 160 7.14 6.23 14.69
N ALA A 161 6.31 5.90 13.69
CA ALA A 161 6.50 4.74 12.81
C ALA A 161 7.50 4.99 11.68
N ARG A 162 7.81 6.25 11.33
CA ARG A 162 8.83 6.55 10.32
C ARG A 162 10.21 6.23 10.87
N PRO A 163 11.02 5.40 10.19
CA PRO A 163 12.41 5.19 10.57
C PRO A 163 13.14 6.53 10.65
N ARG A 164 13.97 6.73 11.69
CA ARG A 164 14.86 7.89 11.79
C ARG A 164 15.85 7.80 10.62
N GLY A 165 15.76 8.71 9.67
CA GLY A 165 16.61 8.74 8.47
C GLY A 165 15.91 8.29 7.19
N ALA A 166 14.61 7.96 7.22
CA ALA A 166 13.87 7.75 6.00
C ALA A 166 13.94 9.03 5.14
N THR A 167 14.71 8.98 4.07
CA THR A 167 14.67 9.99 3.02
C THR A 167 13.26 10.07 2.47
N ALA A 168 12.87 11.26 2.00
CA ALA A 168 11.61 11.50 1.31
C ALA A 168 11.32 10.39 0.29
N PRO A 169 10.02 10.07 0.05
CA PRO A 169 9.66 9.07 -0.94
C PRO A 169 10.43 9.32 -2.24
N PRO A 170 10.86 8.26 -2.94
CA PRO A 170 11.64 8.39 -4.16
C PRO A 170 10.91 9.31 -5.14
N ALA A 171 11.69 10.15 -5.82
CA ALA A 171 11.24 11.19 -6.73
C ALA A 171 10.16 10.68 -7.71
N ARG A 172 9.29 11.59 -8.10
CA ARG A 172 8.10 11.54 -8.99
C ARG A 172 8.19 10.76 -10.30
N SER A 173 9.30 10.07 -10.62
CA SER A 173 9.42 9.28 -11.84
C SER A 173 9.24 7.80 -11.49
N GLY A 174 8.32 7.13 -12.15
CA GLY A 174 8.14 5.68 -12.06
C GLY A 174 9.35 4.88 -12.60
N GLU A 175 10.49 5.52 -12.79
CA GLU A 175 11.76 4.90 -13.18
C GLU A 175 12.53 4.51 -11.92
N ILE A 176 12.87 3.23 -11.86
CA ILE A 176 13.78 2.71 -10.84
C ILE A 176 15.18 3.22 -11.16
N ASP A 177 15.82 3.90 -10.22
CA ASP A 177 17.20 4.35 -10.33
C ASP A 177 18.12 3.18 -10.69
N ALA A 178 19.07 3.40 -11.59
CA ALA A 178 20.05 2.41 -12.01
C ALA A 178 20.84 1.82 -10.82
N LYS A 179 21.08 2.62 -9.77
CA LYS A 179 21.71 2.17 -8.53
C LYS A 179 20.84 1.13 -7.80
N HIS A 180 19.55 1.39 -7.67
CA HIS A 180 18.61 0.45 -7.05
C HIS A 180 18.46 -0.83 -7.87
N THR A 181 18.40 -0.71 -9.21
CA THR A 181 18.39 -1.88 -10.10
C THR A 181 19.63 -2.75 -9.91
N LYS A 182 20.81 -2.12 -9.79
CA LYS A 182 22.08 -2.84 -9.56
C LYS A 182 22.08 -3.56 -8.20
N LEU A 183 21.60 -2.89 -7.13
CA LEU A 183 21.50 -3.50 -5.81
C LEU A 183 20.53 -4.68 -5.81
N MET A 184 19.34 -4.53 -6.39
CA MET A 184 18.35 -5.61 -6.48
C MET A 184 18.86 -6.78 -7.33
N SER A 185 19.60 -6.52 -8.40
CA SER A 185 20.19 -7.57 -9.22
C SER A 185 21.28 -8.34 -8.47
N ALA A 186 22.14 -7.62 -7.74
CA ALA A 186 23.18 -8.23 -6.90
C ALA A 186 22.55 -9.06 -5.76
N PHE A 187 21.50 -8.52 -5.14
CA PHE A 187 20.72 -9.22 -4.11
C PHE A 187 20.10 -10.52 -4.66
N ALA A 188 19.45 -10.46 -5.81
CA ALA A 188 18.85 -11.64 -6.44
C ALA A 188 19.93 -12.72 -6.77
N ALA A 189 21.09 -12.31 -7.29
CA ALA A 189 22.20 -13.21 -7.57
C ALA A 189 22.74 -13.86 -6.28
N ALA A 190 22.91 -13.10 -5.20
CA ALA A 190 23.35 -13.63 -3.90
C ALA A 190 22.34 -14.60 -3.29
N VAL A 191 21.04 -14.32 -3.42
CA VAL A 191 19.97 -15.26 -2.98
C VAL A 191 20.05 -16.57 -3.76
N GLN A 192 20.21 -16.49 -5.09
CA GLN A 192 20.27 -17.67 -5.96
C GLN A 192 21.52 -18.52 -5.72
N SER A 193 22.68 -17.89 -5.52
CA SER A 193 23.94 -18.58 -5.22
C SER A 193 24.04 -19.09 -3.77
N GLY A 194 23.18 -18.58 -2.88
CA GLY A 194 23.23 -18.88 -1.45
C GLY A 194 24.38 -18.16 -0.72
N ASP A 195 24.88 -17.05 -1.27
CA ASP A 195 25.95 -16.25 -0.68
C ASP A 195 25.43 -15.42 0.51
N LEU A 196 25.48 -16.05 1.69
CA LEU A 196 25.03 -15.43 2.94
C LEU A 196 25.86 -14.19 3.32
N VAL A 197 27.16 -14.18 2.97
CA VAL A 197 28.05 -13.06 3.30
C VAL A 197 27.65 -11.82 2.49
N ALA A 198 27.50 -11.98 1.18
CA ALA A 198 27.06 -10.90 0.31
C ALA A 198 25.66 -10.39 0.70
N LEU A 199 24.73 -11.29 1.02
CA LEU A 199 23.39 -10.91 1.49
C LEU A 199 23.43 -10.09 2.77
N THR A 200 24.19 -10.55 3.77
CA THR A 200 24.29 -9.85 5.06
C THR A 200 24.88 -8.44 4.91
N GLN A 201 25.79 -8.23 3.94
CA GLN A 201 26.35 -6.91 3.64
C GLN A 201 25.34 -5.95 2.97
N MET A 202 24.39 -6.49 2.20
CA MET A 202 23.35 -5.69 1.54
C MET A 202 22.14 -5.42 2.41
N LEU A 203 22.00 -6.09 3.55
CA LEU A 203 20.89 -5.96 4.48
C LEU A 203 21.29 -5.08 5.67
N ALA A 204 20.39 -4.17 6.09
CA ALA A 204 20.56 -3.44 7.33
C ALA A 204 20.55 -4.43 8.54
N SER A 205 21.29 -4.11 9.60
CA SER A 205 21.38 -4.99 10.79
C SER A 205 20.00 -5.29 11.41
N ASP A 206 19.07 -4.35 11.29
CA ASP A 206 17.69 -4.39 11.77
C ASP A 206 16.67 -4.62 10.64
N VAL A 207 17.11 -5.16 9.50
CA VAL A 207 16.25 -5.43 8.34
C VAL A 207 15.01 -6.23 8.71
N ARG A 208 13.90 -5.93 8.06
CA ARG A 208 12.62 -6.63 8.25
C ARG A 208 12.14 -7.23 6.93
N VAL A 209 11.88 -8.53 6.94
CA VAL A 209 11.22 -9.22 5.82
C VAL A 209 9.80 -9.58 6.23
N VAL A 210 8.84 -8.97 5.55
CA VAL A 210 7.40 -9.18 5.79
C VAL A 210 6.83 -9.91 4.58
N THR A 211 6.18 -11.05 4.80
CA THR A 211 5.65 -11.86 3.72
C THR A 211 4.17 -12.15 3.93
N ASP A 212 3.37 -11.99 2.88
CA ASP A 212 1.93 -12.20 2.89
C ASP A 212 1.55 -13.31 1.90
N GLY A 213 1.13 -14.45 2.41
CA GLY A 213 0.61 -15.58 1.64
C GLY A 213 -0.90 -15.76 1.75
N GLY A 214 -1.57 -15.04 2.66
CA GLY A 214 -3.02 -15.11 2.87
C GLY A 214 -3.53 -16.47 3.30
N GLY A 215 -2.68 -17.32 3.89
CA GLY A 215 -3.03 -18.71 4.20
C GLY A 215 -3.18 -19.64 2.98
N LYS A 216 -3.07 -19.09 1.75
CA LYS A 216 -3.25 -19.82 0.48
C LYS A 216 -1.94 -20.35 -0.10
N VAL A 217 -0.85 -19.64 0.15
CA VAL A 217 0.50 -20.02 -0.26
C VAL A 217 1.48 -19.87 0.90
N ARG A 218 2.60 -20.61 0.84
CA ARG A 218 3.62 -20.53 1.89
C ARG A 218 4.20 -19.11 2.00
N ALA A 219 4.21 -18.61 3.21
CA ALA A 219 4.82 -17.34 3.60
C ALA A 219 5.32 -17.48 5.05
N ALA A 220 6.22 -16.62 5.49
CA ALA A 220 6.61 -16.59 6.89
C ALA A 220 5.42 -16.13 7.76
N PRO A 221 5.07 -16.86 8.83
CA PRO A 221 3.93 -16.48 9.68
C PRO A 221 4.22 -15.20 10.48
N ASN A 222 5.50 -14.92 10.74
CA ASN A 222 5.98 -13.76 11.48
C ASN A 222 6.97 -12.95 10.63
N VAL A 223 7.17 -11.69 11.03
CA VAL A 223 8.22 -10.85 10.46
C VAL A 223 9.57 -11.49 10.74
N VAL A 224 10.43 -11.61 9.72
CA VAL A 224 11.81 -12.05 9.88
C VAL A 224 12.67 -10.82 10.09
N GLU A 225 13.33 -10.72 11.25
CA GLU A 225 14.12 -9.56 11.64
C GLU A 225 15.60 -9.90 11.77
N GLY A 226 16.45 -8.93 11.39
CA GLY A 226 17.91 -9.01 11.44
C GLY A 226 18.53 -9.64 10.21
N ALA A 227 19.71 -9.13 9.82
CA ALA A 227 20.39 -9.47 8.54
C ALA A 227 20.68 -10.97 8.42
N ASP A 228 21.21 -11.61 9.46
CA ASP A 228 21.56 -13.04 9.43
C ASP A 228 20.32 -13.95 9.26
N HIS A 229 19.26 -13.66 9.99
CA HIS A 229 18.01 -14.43 9.89
C HIS A 229 17.35 -14.21 8.53
N ALA A 230 17.30 -12.97 8.06
CA ALA A 230 16.73 -12.63 6.76
C ALA A 230 17.51 -13.31 5.61
N ALA A 231 18.84 -13.24 5.64
CA ALA A 231 19.68 -13.88 4.61
C ALA A 231 19.43 -15.40 4.54
N ARG A 232 19.46 -16.09 5.69
CA ARG A 232 19.19 -17.54 5.76
C ARG A 232 17.78 -17.87 5.28
N PHE A 233 16.77 -17.12 5.72
CA PHE A 233 15.39 -17.30 5.30
C PHE A 233 15.23 -17.17 3.79
N LEU A 234 15.79 -16.11 3.20
CA LEU A 234 15.70 -15.83 1.76
C LEU A 234 16.36 -16.93 0.92
N VAL A 235 17.54 -17.39 1.33
CA VAL A 235 18.22 -18.52 0.67
C VAL A 235 17.40 -19.80 0.83
N ASP A 236 16.89 -20.09 2.02
CA ASP A 236 16.15 -21.35 2.27
C ASP A 236 14.85 -21.44 1.47
N VAL A 237 14.10 -20.34 1.36
CA VAL A 237 12.82 -20.34 0.62
C VAL A 237 12.99 -20.43 -0.90
N THR A 238 14.17 -20.07 -1.43
CA THR A 238 14.47 -20.13 -2.87
C THR A 238 15.22 -21.40 -3.29
N ARG A 239 15.71 -22.20 -2.34
CA ARG A 239 16.41 -23.45 -2.65
C ARG A 239 15.55 -24.40 -3.48
N PRO A 240 16.09 -24.95 -4.58
CA PRO A 240 15.43 -26.00 -5.35
C PRO A 240 15.19 -27.22 -4.46
N ARG A 241 13.93 -27.64 -4.33
CA ARG A 241 13.51 -28.85 -3.61
C ARG A 241 12.16 -29.31 -4.14
N PRO A 242 11.79 -30.60 -3.98
CA PRO A 242 10.46 -31.06 -4.34
C PRO A 242 9.38 -30.19 -3.66
N GLY A 243 8.45 -29.65 -4.46
CA GLY A 243 7.41 -28.73 -3.98
C GLY A 243 7.90 -27.29 -3.71
N ALA A 244 9.12 -26.92 -4.13
CA ALA A 244 9.54 -25.52 -4.11
C ALA A 244 8.59 -24.67 -4.96
N TRP A 245 8.31 -23.48 -4.48
CA TRP A 245 7.41 -22.55 -5.19
C TRP A 245 8.05 -21.97 -6.44
N TRP A 246 9.39 -21.84 -6.48
CA TRP A 246 10.13 -21.33 -7.62
C TRP A 246 10.18 -22.34 -8.75
N ARG A 247 9.75 -21.92 -9.93
CA ARG A 247 9.75 -22.75 -11.14
C ARG A 247 10.64 -22.14 -12.21
N HIS A 248 11.16 -22.94 -13.11
CA HIS A 248 12.05 -22.51 -14.20
C HIS A 248 11.32 -21.71 -15.30
N ASP A 249 9.99 -21.78 -15.35
CA ASP A 249 9.13 -21.03 -16.27
C ASP A 249 8.72 -19.65 -15.73
N PHE A 250 9.19 -19.26 -14.55
CA PHE A 250 8.94 -17.94 -13.98
C PHE A 250 9.86 -16.89 -14.63
N THR A 251 9.29 -15.72 -14.87
CA THR A 251 10.03 -14.54 -15.32
C THR A 251 10.01 -13.46 -14.23
N VAL A 252 11.11 -12.69 -14.16
CA VAL A 252 11.24 -11.58 -13.20
C VAL A 252 11.35 -10.29 -13.97
N ARG A 253 10.53 -9.32 -13.63
CA ARG A 253 10.60 -7.94 -14.17
C ARG A 253 10.74 -6.94 -13.05
N PHE A 254 11.56 -5.93 -13.26
CA PHE A 254 11.68 -4.80 -12.37
C PHE A 254 10.44 -3.91 -12.51
N ALA A 255 9.96 -3.38 -11.40
CA ALA A 255 8.80 -2.49 -11.35
C ALA A 255 8.86 -1.63 -10.09
N THR A 256 8.25 -0.46 -10.14
CA THR A 256 7.94 0.29 -8.93
C THR A 256 6.69 -0.31 -8.30
N VAL A 257 6.80 -0.79 -7.06
CA VAL A 257 5.70 -1.40 -6.29
C VAL A 257 5.42 -0.53 -5.07
N ASN A 258 4.24 0.04 -5.00
CA ASN A 258 3.87 0.99 -3.95
C ASN A 258 4.89 2.14 -3.78
N GLY A 259 5.37 2.69 -4.90
CA GLY A 259 6.36 3.75 -4.91
C GLY A 259 7.79 3.32 -4.54
N LEU A 260 8.03 2.05 -4.23
CA LEU A 260 9.35 1.51 -3.90
C LEU A 260 9.94 0.74 -5.10
N PRO A 261 11.28 0.70 -5.24
CA PRO A 261 11.93 -0.23 -6.16
C PRO A 261 11.49 -1.65 -5.86
N GLY A 262 11.17 -2.43 -6.88
CA GLY A 262 10.66 -3.76 -6.66
C GLY A 262 10.78 -4.68 -7.86
N VAL A 263 10.31 -5.90 -7.66
CA VAL A 263 10.23 -6.91 -8.71
C VAL A 263 8.88 -7.59 -8.67
N ILE A 264 8.43 -8.00 -9.85
CA ILE A 264 7.26 -8.86 -10.03
C ILE A 264 7.77 -10.17 -10.59
N VAL A 265 7.33 -11.26 -9.99
CA VAL A 265 7.56 -12.61 -10.49
C VAL A 265 6.27 -13.06 -11.17
N ASP A 266 6.37 -13.34 -12.46
CA ASP A 266 5.26 -13.79 -13.27
C ASP A 266 5.43 -15.29 -13.61
N SER A 267 4.34 -16.05 -13.51
CA SER A 267 4.17 -17.37 -14.13
C SER A 267 3.47 -17.21 -15.49
N PRO A 268 3.33 -18.30 -16.27
CA PRO A 268 2.48 -18.28 -17.46
C PRO A 268 1.03 -17.84 -17.19
N GLU A 269 0.52 -18.13 -15.99
CA GLU A 269 -0.85 -17.80 -15.57
C GLU A 269 -0.99 -16.38 -15.00
N GLY A 270 0.11 -15.68 -14.78
CA GLY A 270 0.10 -14.30 -14.25
C GLY A 270 1.07 -14.09 -13.07
N ALA A 271 0.94 -12.95 -12.40
CA ALA A 271 1.80 -12.58 -11.28
C ALA A 271 1.60 -13.54 -10.09
N VAL A 272 2.69 -14.10 -9.57
CA VAL A 272 2.70 -15.03 -8.42
C VAL A 272 3.37 -14.44 -7.19
N GLN A 273 4.12 -13.35 -7.37
CA GLN A 273 4.76 -12.61 -6.28
C GLN A 273 5.08 -11.18 -6.70
N THR A 274 4.94 -10.26 -5.75
CA THR A 274 5.60 -8.96 -5.81
C THR A 274 6.55 -8.83 -4.63
N SER A 275 7.67 -8.13 -4.84
CA SER A 275 8.61 -7.78 -3.77
C SER A 275 8.96 -6.31 -3.90
N ALA A 276 8.79 -5.54 -2.83
CA ALA A 276 9.16 -4.13 -2.75
C ALA A 276 10.28 -3.95 -1.74
N PHE A 277 11.29 -3.16 -2.11
CA PHE A 277 12.51 -2.95 -1.35
C PHE A 277 12.53 -1.54 -0.78
N GLU A 278 12.52 -1.41 0.54
CA GLU A 278 12.83 -0.17 1.22
C GLU A 278 14.34 -0.05 1.34
N ILE A 279 14.93 0.86 0.58
CA ILE A 279 16.38 1.02 0.46
C ILE A 279 16.78 2.35 1.10
N GLU A 280 17.82 2.32 1.94
CA GLU A 280 18.44 3.51 2.51
C GLU A 280 19.93 3.49 2.20
N GLY A 281 20.38 4.44 1.39
CA GLY A 281 21.75 4.44 0.89
C GLY A 281 22.05 3.22 0.01
N ASP A 282 22.86 2.31 0.51
CA ASP A 282 23.29 1.08 -0.18
C ASP A 282 22.76 -0.20 0.50
N VAL A 283 21.88 -0.08 1.49
CA VAL A 283 21.34 -1.22 2.24
C VAL A 283 19.82 -1.30 2.16
N ILE A 284 19.32 -2.54 2.20
CA ILE A 284 17.90 -2.85 2.23
C ILE A 284 17.46 -2.86 3.70
N ARG A 285 16.54 -1.95 4.05
CA ARG A 285 15.94 -1.80 5.37
C ARG A 285 14.73 -2.71 5.58
N ALA A 286 13.92 -2.84 4.53
CA ALA A 286 12.78 -3.74 4.58
C ALA A 286 12.50 -4.36 3.21
N LEU A 287 11.95 -5.56 3.25
CA LEU A 287 11.46 -6.29 2.09
C LEU A 287 10.02 -6.70 2.34
N TYR A 288 9.12 -6.23 1.49
CA TYR A 288 7.69 -6.54 1.54
C TYR A 288 7.35 -7.49 0.40
N VAL A 289 6.92 -8.71 0.72
CA VAL A 289 6.67 -9.77 -0.26
C VAL A 289 5.21 -10.17 -0.23
N VAL A 290 4.46 -9.85 -1.27
CA VAL A 290 3.07 -10.27 -1.42
C VAL A 290 3.03 -11.47 -2.36
N ARG A 291 2.47 -12.56 -1.87
CA ARG A 291 2.27 -13.83 -2.58
C ARG A 291 0.82 -14.31 -2.54
N ASN A 292 -0.03 -13.64 -1.77
CA ASN A 292 -1.45 -13.97 -1.73
C ASN A 292 -2.07 -13.79 -3.13
N PRO A 293 -2.54 -14.87 -3.78
CA PRO A 293 -3.04 -14.80 -5.14
C PRO A 293 -4.26 -13.88 -5.30
N ASP A 294 -5.07 -13.69 -4.25
CA ASP A 294 -6.20 -12.76 -4.33
C ASP A 294 -5.75 -11.31 -4.50
N LYS A 295 -4.60 -10.96 -3.91
CA LYS A 295 -4.01 -9.62 -3.97
C LYS A 295 -3.20 -9.35 -5.23
N LEU A 296 -2.96 -10.37 -6.06
CA LEU A 296 -2.15 -10.25 -7.28
C LEU A 296 -2.98 -10.31 -8.56
N ARG A 297 -4.30 -10.59 -8.49
CA ARG A 297 -5.17 -10.76 -9.67
C ARG A 297 -5.16 -9.59 -10.62
N HIS A 298 -5.12 -8.37 -10.09
CA HIS A 298 -5.11 -7.14 -10.88
C HIS A 298 -3.78 -6.85 -11.58
N LEU A 299 -2.72 -7.60 -11.24
CA LEU A 299 -1.39 -7.52 -11.87
C LEU A 299 -1.20 -8.56 -12.99
N ALA A 300 -2.21 -9.38 -13.28
CA ALA A 300 -2.16 -10.31 -14.40
C ALA A 300 -1.88 -9.54 -15.70
N LYS A 301 -1.02 -10.12 -16.57
CA LYS A 301 -0.81 -9.57 -17.90
C LYS A 301 -2.14 -9.57 -18.66
N PRO A 302 -2.46 -8.49 -19.43
CA PRO A 302 -3.63 -8.47 -20.28
C PRO A 302 -3.57 -9.55 -21.35
#